data_e84919f2884b8ed7e143c034f0a4bd1b
#
_entry.id   e84919f2884b8ed7e143c034f0a4bd1b
#
_cell.length_a   1.000
_cell.length_b   1.000
_cell.length_c   1.000
_cell.angle_alpha   90.00
_cell.angle_beta   90.00
_cell.angle_gamma   90.00
#
_symmetry.space_group_name_H-M   'P 1'
#
loop_
_entity.id
_entity.type
_entity.pdbx_description
1 polymer ?
#
loop_
_entity_poly.entity_id
_entity_poly.type
_entity_poly.pdbx_seq_one_letter_code
_entity_poly.pdbx_strand_id
1 'polypeptide(L)'
;MRLFLLVFVSSLLNAFQPAWADDMTGNTVPDTVASTTAQPEGIRADLLFYAVSLVDTAYKFGGQLPQNGLDCSGFVRYVFQQAANIHLPRTAKNISQTGESIAETQLRPGDLVFFNTMKRAFSHVGIYLGNNRFIHATSSKTGKVMISDMTDAYWAKHYEGGRRIATVLAATSN
;
A
#
# COMPACT_ATOMS: atom_id res chain seq x y z
N MET A 1 52.13 -48.89 -46.51
CA MET A 1 52.72 -50.22 -46.08
C MET A 1 52.29 -50.43 -44.62
N ARG A 2 51.62 -51.53 -44.37
CA ARG A 2 51.19 -52.13 -43.08
C ARG A 2 49.92 -51.43 -42.42
N LEU A 3 48.77 -51.98 -42.50
CA LEU A 3 48.19 -53.35 -42.27
C LEU A 3 47.79 -53.62 -40.85
N PHE A 4 46.50 -53.93 -40.69
CA PHE A 4 45.83 -54.74 -39.63
C PHE A 4 45.63 -54.04 -38.25
N LEU A 5 44.49 -54.14 -37.56
CA LEU A 5 43.65 -55.32 -37.28
C LEU A 5 42.27 -54.92 -36.76
N LEU A 6 41.26 -55.55 -37.29
CA LEU A 6 39.94 -55.66 -36.76
C LEU A 6 39.94 -56.45 -35.43
N VAL A 7 39.24 -55.96 -34.43
CA VAL A 7 38.70 -56.84 -33.39
C VAL A 7 37.26 -56.45 -33.13
N PHE A 8 36.39 -57.36 -33.58
CA PHE A 8 35.00 -57.44 -33.12
C PHE A 8 35.01 -57.95 -31.70
N VAL A 9 34.37 -57.20 -30.79
CA VAL A 9 33.88 -57.77 -29.54
C VAL A 9 32.40 -57.41 -29.45
N SER A 10 31.59 -58.38 -29.79
CA SER A 10 30.19 -58.43 -29.43
C SER A 10 30.12 -58.85 -27.92
N SER A 11 29.47 -58.06 -27.12
CA SER A 11 29.00 -58.52 -25.80
C SER A 11 27.68 -57.84 -25.46
N LEU A 12 26.70 -58.64 -25.49
CA LEU A 12 25.43 -58.60 -24.76
C LEU A 12 25.56 -57.87 -23.39
N LEU A 13 24.80 -56.84 -23.22
CA LEU A 13 24.34 -56.46 -21.88
C LEU A 13 22.93 -55.89 -21.98
N ASN A 14 22.03 -56.78 -21.69
CA ASN A 14 21.05 -56.73 -20.61
C ASN A 14 20.35 -55.40 -20.42
N ALA A 15 19.12 -55.45 -20.86
CA ALA A 15 18.05 -54.54 -20.50
C ALA A 15 17.87 -54.50 -18.99
N PHE A 16 18.30 -53.44 -18.36
CA PHE A 16 17.77 -53.02 -17.06
C PHE A 16 16.90 -51.78 -17.33
N GLN A 17 15.64 -52.00 -17.63
CA GLN A 17 14.63 -50.95 -17.59
C GLN A 17 14.13 -50.85 -16.16
N PRO A 18 14.30 -49.72 -15.49
CA PRO A 18 13.55 -49.48 -14.28
C PRO A 18 12.09 -49.19 -14.66
N ALA A 19 11.19 -49.97 -14.10
CA ALA A 19 9.74 -49.81 -14.16
C ALA A 19 9.31 -48.52 -13.42
N TRP A 20 9.30 -47.40 -14.13
CA TRP A 20 8.72 -46.14 -13.64
C TRP A 20 7.82 -45.50 -14.70
N ALA A 21 7.29 -46.26 -15.57
CA ALA A 21 6.36 -45.77 -16.56
C ALA A 21 5.02 -46.48 -16.29
N ASP A 22 4.21 -45.89 -15.42
CA ASP A 22 2.73 -45.88 -15.45
C ASP A 22 2.25 -45.21 -14.15
N ASP A 23 2.07 -43.93 -14.20
CA ASP A 23 0.91 -43.23 -13.64
C ASP A 23 0.94 -41.73 -14.05
N MET A 24 0.74 -41.48 -15.32
CA MET A 24 0.42 -40.15 -15.83
C MET A 24 -1.09 -40.14 -16.20
N THR A 25 -1.94 -40.55 -15.27
CA THR A 25 -3.35 -40.26 -15.38
C THR A 25 -3.68 -39.05 -14.56
N GLY A 26 -3.87 -37.92 -15.24
CA GLY A 26 -4.86 -36.93 -14.86
C GLY A 26 -4.59 -36.11 -13.61
N ASN A 27 -3.48 -35.38 -13.55
CA ASN A 27 -3.48 -34.19 -12.71
C ASN A 27 -3.66 -32.97 -13.60
N THR A 28 -4.91 -32.71 -13.99
CA THR A 28 -5.32 -31.36 -14.38
C THR A 28 -5.02 -30.45 -13.18
N VAL A 29 -3.88 -29.77 -13.23
CA VAL A 29 -3.65 -28.60 -12.40
C VAL A 29 -4.79 -27.65 -12.75
N PRO A 30 -5.70 -27.32 -11.84
CA PRO A 30 -6.60 -26.26 -12.12
C PRO A 30 -5.74 -25.00 -12.25
N ASP A 31 -5.69 -24.43 -13.46
CA ASP A 31 -5.33 -23.05 -13.69
C ASP A 31 -6.34 -22.17 -12.93
N THR A 32 -6.24 -22.21 -11.62
CA THR A 32 -6.77 -21.16 -10.78
C THR A 32 -5.79 -20.01 -10.91
N VAL A 33 -5.93 -19.25 -11.99
CA VAL A 33 -5.54 -17.85 -11.97
C VAL A 33 -6.31 -17.25 -10.81
N ALA A 34 -5.69 -17.31 -9.63
CA ALA A 34 -6.14 -16.52 -8.49
C ALA A 34 -6.14 -15.07 -9.00
N SER A 35 -7.33 -14.60 -9.39
CA SER A 35 -7.60 -13.18 -9.41
C SER A 35 -7.21 -12.70 -8.01
N THR A 36 -6.05 -12.08 -7.93
CA THR A 36 -5.61 -11.41 -6.72
C THR A 36 -6.52 -10.20 -6.54
N THR A 37 -7.73 -10.46 -6.04
CA THR A 37 -8.51 -9.42 -5.38
C THR A 37 -7.65 -9.00 -4.19
N ALA A 38 -7.03 -7.84 -4.30
CA ALA A 38 -6.19 -7.28 -3.24
C ALA A 38 -6.99 -7.34 -1.94
N GLN A 39 -6.52 -8.15 -0.99
CA GLN A 39 -7.16 -8.28 0.32
C GLN A 39 -7.11 -6.91 1.01
N PRO A 40 -8.14 -6.49 1.72
CA PRO A 40 -8.20 -5.16 2.33
C PRO A 40 -7.05 -4.88 3.30
N GLU A 41 -6.50 -5.89 3.94
CA GLU A 41 -5.30 -5.75 4.75
C GLU A 41 -4.06 -5.47 3.89
N GLY A 42 -3.98 -6.05 2.70
CA GLY A 42 -2.94 -5.74 1.71
C GLY A 42 -3.03 -4.28 1.26
N ILE A 43 -4.22 -3.80 0.90
CA ILE A 43 -4.43 -2.40 0.50
C ILE A 43 -4.02 -1.43 1.63
N ARG A 44 -4.34 -1.76 2.88
CA ARG A 44 -3.92 -0.94 4.03
C ARG A 44 -2.41 -0.92 4.20
N ALA A 45 -1.75 -2.07 4.09
CA ALA A 45 -0.30 -2.17 4.17
C ALA A 45 0.36 -1.37 3.05
N ASP A 46 -0.13 -1.46 1.83
CA ASP A 46 0.35 -0.69 0.68
C ASP A 46 0.16 0.81 0.91
N LEU A 47 -1.00 1.24 1.42
CA LEU A 47 -1.28 2.63 1.72
C LEU A 47 -0.28 3.20 2.73
N LEU A 48 -0.02 2.47 3.83
CA LEU A 48 0.95 2.89 4.83
C LEU A 48 2.38 2.87 4.28
N PHE A 49 2.73 1.88 3.47
CA PHE A 49 4.03 1.80 2.81
C PHE A 49 4.26 3.01 1.88
N TYR A 50 3.30 3.30 0.98
CA TYR A 50 3.37 4.48 0.11
C TYR A 50 3.42 5.78 0.90
N ALA A 51 2.63 5.90 1.97
CA ALA A 51 2.67 7.10 2.80
C ALA A 51 4.05 7.33 3.40
N VAL A 52 4.66 6.29 4.00
CA VAL A 52 5.97 6.39 4.65
C VAL A 52 7.10 6.60 3.65
N SER A 53 7.00 5.99 2.44
CA SER A 53 8.00 6.18 1.39
C SER A 53 8.12 7.62 0.89
N LEU A 54 7.12 8.46 1.16
CA LEU A 54 7.10 9.88 0.80
C LEU A 54 7.65 10.81 1.90
N VAL A 55 8.10 10.28 3.04
CA VAL A 55 8.76 11.11 4.07
C VAL A 55 9.88 11.93 3.44
N ASP A 56 10.05 13.15 3.90
CA ASP A 56 11.01 14.16 3.39
C ASP A 56 10.67 14.73 2.00
N THR A 57 9.60 14.28 1.33
CA THR A 57 9.11 14.95 0.11
C THR A 57 8.76 16.40 0.40
N ALA A 58 9.25 17.33 -0.43
CA ALA A 58 9.04 18.76 -0.25
C ALA A 58 7.56 19.14 -0.24
N TYR A 59 7.19 20.04 0.65
CA TYR A 59 5.87 20.68 0.63
C TYR A 59 5.79 21.74 -0.46
N LYS A 60 4.69 21.78 -1.18
CA LYS A 60 4.34 22.87 -2.09
C LYS A 60 2.85 23.15 -2.02
N PHE A 61 2.45 24.37 -1.75
CA PHE A 61 1.04 24.75 -1.79
C PHE A 61 0.43 24.46 -3.16
N GLY A 62 -0.70 23.76 -3.19
CA GLY A 62 -1.31 23.29 -4.44
C GLY A 62 -0.63 22.10 -5.10
N GLY A 63 0.46 21.59 -4.55
CA GLY A 63 1.22 20.45 -5.09
C GLY A 63 0.47 19.13 -5.01
N GLN A 64 0.62 18.30 -6.04
CA GLN A 64 -0.10 17.04 -6.18
C GLN A 64 0.79 15.85 -6.58
N LEU A 65 2.05 16.09 -6.93
CA LEU A 65 3.00 15.08 -7.37
C LEU A 65 4.30 15.19 -6.55
N PRO A 66 4.89 14.06 -6.11
CA PRO A 66 6.11 14.08 -5.30
C PRO A 66 7.26 14.87 -5.93
N GLN A 67 7.42 14.77 -7.26
CA GLN A 67 8.49 15.45 -8.01
C GLN A 67 8.39 16.99 -7.96
N ASN A 68 7.18 17.50 -7.78
CA ASN A 68 6.89 18.92 -7.78
C ASN A 68 6.55 19.47 -6.38
N GLY A 69 6.58 18.60 -5.38
CA GLY A 69 6.13 18.86 -4.02
C GLY A 69 4.64 18.61 -3.82
N LEU A 70 4.25 18.36 -2.58
CA LEU A 70 2.89 17.98 -2.18
C LEU A 70 2.34 18.96 -1.15
N ASP A 71 1.05 19.35 -1.26
CA ASP A 71 0.32 19.91 -0.11
C ASP A 71 -0.34 18.76 0.70
N CYS A 72 -0.97 19.07 1.83
CA CYS A 72 -1.56 18.06 2.72
C CYS A 72 -2.60 17.17 2.01
N SER A 73 -3.49 17.74 1.24
CA SER A 73 -4.50 17.00 0.48
C SER A 73 -3.93 16.34 -0.78
N GLY A 74 -2.94 16.94 -1.43
CA GLY A 74 -2.21 16.33 -2.54
C GLY A 74 -1.45 15.08 -2.13
N PHE A 75 -0.80 15.11 -0.96
CA PHE A 75 -0.16 13.95 -0.35
C PHE A 75 -1.15 12.80 -0.13
N VAL A 76 -2.24 13.06 0.59
CA VAL A 76 -3.26 12.04 0.87
C VAL A 76 -3.86 11.47 -0.42
N ARG A 77 -4.23 12.31 -1.37
CA ARG A 77 -4.75 11.89 -2.67
C ARG A 77 -3.77 11.01 -3.44
N TYR A 78 -2.51 11.40 -3.48
CA TYR A 78 -1.47 10.63 -4.16
C TYR A 78 -1.33 9.24 -3.56
N VAL A 79 -1.24 9.14 -2.23
CA VAL A 79 -1.12 7.85 -1.53
C VAL A 79 -2.32 6.94 -1.82
N PHE A 80 -3.55 7.45 -1.70
CA PHE A 80 -4.77 6.66 -1.96
C PHE A 80 -4.90 6.23 -3.42
N GLN A 81 -4.47 7.07 -4.34
CA GLN A 81 -4.43 6.74 -5.77
C GLN A 81 -3.45 5.60 -6.05
N GLN A 82 -2.23 5.66 -5.49
CA GLN A 82 -1.19 4.66 -5.74
C GLN A 82 -1.50 3.31 -5.07
N ALA A 83 -1.97 3.34 -3.82
CA ALA A 83 -2.19 2.13 -3.03
C ALA A 83 -3.50 1.41 -3.37
N ALA A 84 -4.54 2.14 -3.74
CA ALA A 84 -5.90 1.59 -3.81
C ALA A 84 -6.69 2.03 -5.06
N ASN A 85 -6.09 2.80 -5.96
CA ASN A 85 -6.76 3.42 -7.10
C ASN A 85 -8.00 4.25 -6.70
N ILE A 86 -7.96 4.88 -5.51
CA ILE A 86 -9.05 5.70 -4.98
C ILE A 86 -8.80 7.17 -5.29
N HIS A 87 -9.74 7.80 -5.97
CA HIS A 87 -9.71 9.22 -6.30
C HIS A 87 -10.43 10.06 -5.25
N LEU A 88 -9.67 10.68 -4.36
CA LEU A 88 -10.22 11.59 -3.36
C LEU A 88 -10.40 13.02 -3.91
N PRO A 89 -11.34 13.83 -3.35
CA PRO A 89 -11.50 15.23 -3.70
C PRO A 89 -10.24 16.06 -3.48
N ARG A 90 -10.14 17.23 -4.18
CA ARG A 90 -8.90 18.03 -4.20
C ARG A 90 -8.54 18.66 -2.84
N THR A 91 -9.49 19.07 -2.04
CA THR A 91 -9.23 19.84 -0.81
C THR A 91 -9.47 19.01 0.44
N ALA A 92 -8.74 19.30 1.52
CA ALA A 92 -8.93 18.62 2.81
C ALA A 92 -10.38 18.75 3.29
N LYS A 93 -11.02 19.91 3.13
CA LYS A 93 -12.44 20.11 3.46
C LYS A 93 -13.36 19.16 2.69
N ASN A 94 -13.17 18.99 1.39
CA ASN A 94 -14.02 18.11 0.60
C ASN A 94 -13.72 16.63 0.93
N ILE A 95 -12.48 16.28 1.21
CA ILE A 95 -12.10 14.93 1.67
C ILE A 95 -12.78 14.62 3.00
N SER A 96 -12.91 15.59 3.92
CA SER A 96 -13.57 15.38 5.21
C SER A 96 -15.09 15.07 5.11
N GLN A 97 -15.66 15.26 3.94
CA GLN A 97 -17.05 14.93 3.64
C GLN A 97 -17.21 13.54 2.98
N THR A 98 -16.11 12.83 2.77
CA THR A 98 -16.12 11.48 2.18
C THR A 98 -15.87 10.41 3.25
N GLY A 99 -16.40 9.21 3.01
CA GLY A 99 -16.22 8.08 3.93
C GLY A 99 -17.05 8.18 5.22
N GLU A 100 -16.77 7.28 6.13
CA GLU A 100 -17.44 7.15 7.42
C GLU A 100 -16.75 8.03 8.48
N SER A 101 -17.53 8.70 9.32
CA SER A 101 -17.02 9.46 10.46
C SER A 101 -16.55 8.50 11.56
N ILE A 102 -15.31 8.65 12.02
CA ILE A 102 -14.69 7.78 13.02
C ILE A 102 -14.36 8.58 14.28
N ALA A 103 -14.77 8.06 15.43
CA ALA A 103 -14.35 8.61 16.72
C ALA A 103 -12.84 8.46 16.92
N GLU A 104 -12.20 9.39 17.59
CA GLU A 104 -10.75 9.39 17.83
C GLU A 104 -10.26 8.07 18.46
N THR A 105 -11.02 7.52 19.41
CA THR A 105 -10.73 6.26 20.10
C THR A 105 -10.86 5.01 19.22
N GLN A 106 -11.46 5.15 18.03
CA GLN A 106 -11.68 4.07 17.08
C GLN A 106 -10.80 4.19 15.83
N LEU A 107 -9.87 5.13 15.82
CA LEU A 107 -8.92 5.32 14.73
C LEU A 107 -8.06 4.07 14.52
N ARG A 108 -7.89 3.70 13.27
CA ARG A 108 -7.04 2.59 12.82
C ARG A 108 -6.04 3.08 11.79
N PRO A 109 -4.85 2.47 11.67
CA PRO A 109 -3.90 2.82 10.62
C PRO A 109 -4.57 2.85 9.25
N GLY A 110 -4.32 3.92 8.49
CA GLY A 110 -4.95 4.18 7.19
C GLY A 110 -6.19 5.09 7.24
N ASP A 111 -6.75 5.38 8.41
CA ASP A 111 -7.80 6.39 8.56
C ASP A 111 -7.23 7.79 8.31
N LEU A 112 -8.08 8.69 7.85
CA LEU A 112 -7.75 10.10 7.68
C LEU A 112 -8.02 10.88 8.96
N VAL A 113 -7.11 11.76 9.34
CA VAL A 113 -7.24 12.67 10.47
C VAL A 113 -7.19 14.10 10.00
N PHE A 114 -8.09 14.94 10.54
CA PHE A 114 -8.30 16.31 10.10
C PHE A 114 -8.05 17.30 11.23
N PHE A 115 -7.53 18.47 10.85
CA PHE A 115 -7.14 19.51 11.78
C PHE A 115 -7.50 20.90 11.25
N ASN A 116 -7.74 21.83 12.18
CA ASN A 116 -7.90 23.26 11.91
C ASN A 116 -6.56 23.99 12.11
N THR A 117 -5.73 24.02 11.07
CA THR A 117 -4.40 24.67 11.16
C THR A 117 -4.37 26.10 10.67
N MET A 118 -5.41 26.56 9.96
CA MET A 118 -5.52 27.88 9.34
C MET A 118 -6.76 28.65 9.81
N LYS A 119 -7.24 28.43 11.04
CA LYS A 119 -8.49 29.00 11.56
C LYS A 119 -9.72 28.74 10.66
N ARG A 120 -9.68 27.68 9.88
CA ARG A 120 -10.76 27.19 9.03
C ARG A 120 -10.95 25.71 9.25
N ALA A 121 -12.19 25.29 9.42
CA ALA A 121 -12.53 23.89 9.63
C ALA A 121 -11.98 22.99 8.51
N PHE A 122 -11.45 21.83 8.90
CA PHE A 122 -10.90 20.81 8.03
C PHE A 122 -9.87 21.37 7.01
N SER A 123 -9.02 22.29 7.47
CA SER A 123 -8.02 22.94 6.61
C SER A 123 -6.75 22.11 6.40
N HIS A 124 -6.57 21.04 7.18
CA HIS A 124 -5.42 20.15 7.10
C HIS A 124 -5.87 18.68 7.23
N VAL A 125 -5.12 17.77 6.58
CA VAL A 125 -5.39 16.34 6.57
C VAL A 125 -4.09 15.54 6.60
N GLY A 126 -4.10 14.42 7.31
CA GLY A 126 -3.05 13.41 7.33
C GLY A 126 -3.61 11.99 7.34
N ILE A 127 -2.73 11.01 7.30
CA ILE A 127 -3.05 9.58 7.39
C ILE A 127 -2.58 9.08 8.74
N TYR A 128 -3.48 8.48 9.51
CA TYR A 128 -3.19 7.91 10.81
C TYR A 128 -2.34 6.64 10.67
N LEU A 129 -1.27 6.53 11.44
CA LEU A 129 -0.34 5.40 11.43
C LEU A 129 -0.52 4.42 12.61
N GLY A 130 -1.37 4.77 13.57
CA GLY A 130 -1.46 4.06 14.85
C GLY A 130 -0.62 4.74 15.95
N ASN A 131 -0.85 4.35 17.20
CA ASN A 131 -0.11 4.85 18.36
C ASN A 131 -0.04 6.39 18.42
N ASN A 132 -1.17 7.06 18.19
CA ASN A 132 -1.32 8.52 18.14
C ASN A 132 -0.44 9.23 17.10
N ARG A 133 0.16 8.52 16.15
CA ARG A 133 0.99 9.12 15.10
C ARG A 133 0.24 9.23 13.78
N PHE A 134 0.52 10.27 13.05
CA PHE A 134 0.00 10.48 11.70
C PHE A 134 1.07 11.07 10.79
N ILE A 135 0.95 10.81 9.50
CA ILE A 135 1.85 11.32 8.47
C ILE A 135 1.11 12.35 7.61
N HIS A 136 1.76 13.46 7.32
CA HIS A 136 1.18 14.56 6.58
C HIS A 136 2.23 15.41 5.86
N ALA A 137 1.83 16.16 4.83
CA ALA A 137 2.66 17.21 4.24
C ALA A 137 2.37 18.53 4.95
N THR A 138 3.37 19.09 5.65
CA THR A 138 3.23 20.30 6.43
C THR A 138 3.86 21.51 5.75
N SER A 139 3.11 22.64 5.74
CA SER A 139 3.59 23.95 5.25
C SER A 139 4.43 24.73 6.26
N SER A 140 4.54 24.20 7.49
CA SER A 140 5.28 24.86 8.53
C SER A 140 6.77 24.97 8.19
N LYS A 141 7.56 25.44 9.15
CA LYS A 141 9.01 25.65 9.00
C LYS A 141 9.79 24.47 8.40
N THR A 142 9.25 23.25 8.50
CA THR A 142 9.86 22.04 7.93
C THR A 142 9.63 21.89 6.43
N GLY A 143 8.49 22.35 5.91
CA GLY A 143 8.19 22.35 4.48
C GLY A 143 8.24 20.99 3.79
N LYS A 144 7.81 19.91 4.45
CA LYS A 144 7.95 18.55 3.93
C LYS A 144 6.90 17.57 4.46
N VAL A 145 6.85 16.37 3.90
CA VAL A 145 6.12 15.24 4.47
C VAL A 145 6.86 14.72 5.71
N MET A 146 6.14 14.60 6.82
CA MET A 146 6.69 14.14 8.09
C MET A 146 5.64 13.43 8.95
N ILE A 147 6.12 12.74 9.99
CA ILE A 147 5.28 12.11 11.01
C ILE A 147 5.20 13.05 12.22
N SER A 148 3.98 13.23 12.74
CA SER A 148 3.68 13.99 13.94
C SER A 148 2.88 13.16 14.94
N ASP A 149 2.86 13.62 16.21
CA ASP A 149 2.08 12.98 17.28
C ASP A 149 0.81 13.77 17.54
N MET A 150 -0.35 13.09 17.55
CA MET A 150 -1.64 13.72 17.80
C MET A 150 -1.78 14.22 19.25
N THR A 151 -0.98 13.69 20.18
CA THR A 151 -0.97 14.11 21.60
C THR A 151 -0.17 15.40 21.84
N ASP A 152 0.61 15.85 20.87
CA ASP A 152 1.26 17.17 20.95
C ASP A 152 0.18 18.25 21.13
N ALA A 153 0.43 19.19 22.04
CA ALA A 153 -0.54 20.22 22.43
C ALA A 153 -1.13 21.00 21.23
N TYR A 154 -0.32 21.21 20.20
CA TYR A 154 -0.79 21.86 18.96
C TYR A 154 -1.80 20.99 18.23
N TRP A 155 -1.47 19.71 17.96
CA TRP A 155 -2.33 18.81 17.19
C TRP A 155 -3.59 18.42 17.96
N ALA A 156 -3.47 18.09 19.25
CA ALA A 156 -4.62 17.79 20.11
C ALA A 156 -5.65 18.94 20.15
N LYS A 157 -5.16 20.19 20.23
CA LYS A 157 -6.04 21.38 20.25
C LYS A 157 -6.75 21.60 18.90
N HIS A 158 -6.16 21.19 17.79
CA HIS A 158 -6.66 21.50 16.46
C HIS A 158 -7.34 20.30 15.77
N TYR A 159 -7.44 19.16 16.44
CA TYR A 159 -8.11 17.98 15.90
C TYR A 159 -9.60 18.23 15.69
N GLU A 160 -10.13 17.81 14.53
CA GLU A 160 -11.53 18.03 14.13
C GLU A 160 -12.26 16.75 13.73
N GLY A 161 -11.60 15.61 13.76
CA GLY A 161 -12.24 14.32 13.51
C GLY A 161 -11.48 13.39 12.56
N GLY A 162 -11.97 12.15 12.49
CA GLY A 162 -11.44 11.10 11.60
C GLY A 162 -12.43 10.72 10.50
N ARG A 163 -11.89 10.18 9.40
CA ARG A 163 -12.68 9.56 8.31
C ARG A 163 -12.06 8.25 7.90
N ARG A 164 -12.91 7.27 7.68
CA ARG A 164 -12.53 5.97 7.12
C ARG A 164 -13.06 5.86 5.71
N ILE A 165 -12.18 5.63 4.76
CA ILE A 165 -12.56 5.44 3.35
C ILE A 165 -12.89 3.96 3.15
N ALA A 166 -14.16 3.64 2.94
CA ALA A 166 -14.72 2.28 3.00
C ALA A 166 -14.01 1.25 2.11
N THR A 167 -13.54 1.65 0.93
CA THR A 167 -12.87 0.73 -0.02
C THR A 167 -11.54 0.19 0.52
N VAL A 168 -10.91 0.88 1.47
CA VAL A 168 -9.64 0.44 2.10
C VAL A 168 -9.89 -0.59 3.20
N LEU A 169 -11.13 -0.69 3.71
CA LEU A 169 -11.41 -1.37 4.98
C LEU A 169 -12.61 -2.32 4.95
N ALA A 170 -13.22 -2.59 3.80
CA ALA A 170 -14.49 -3.33 3.69
C ALA A 170 -14.40 -4.84 4.02
N ALA A 171 -13.34 -5.35 4.61
CA ALA A 171 -13.17 -6.78 4.86
C ALA A 171 -12.88 -7.19 6.30
N THR A 172 -13.36 -6.46 7.30
CA THR A 172 -13.29 -6.95 8.68
C THR A 172 -14.67 -7.12 9.33
N SER A 173 -15.67 -7.50 8.54
CA SER A 173 -16.97 -7.89 9.09
C SER A 173 -17.44 -9.17 8.38
N ASN A 174 -16.90 -10.28 8.81
CA ASN A 174 -17.53 -11.61 8.83
C ASN A 174 -17.05 -12.37 10.04
#